data_901a6275cd35e0c2aa9374a9225617f8
#
_entry.id   901a6275cd35e0c2aa9374a9225617f8
#
_cell.length_a   1.000
_cell.length_b   1.000
_cell.length_c   1.000
_cell.angle_alpha   90.00
_cell.angle_beta   90.00
_cell.angle_gamma   90.00
#
_symmetry.space_group_name_H-M   'P 1'
#
loop_
_entity.id
_entity.type
_entity.pdbx_description
1 polymer ?
#
loop_
_entity_poly.entity_id
_entity_poly.type
_entity_poly.pdbx_seq_one_letter_code
_entity_poly.pdbx_strand_id
1 'polypeptide(L)'
;TGAQQRTIAEIEADLAGPHPMHRLLQGDVGAGKTLVAVSAMLTAVQGGHQGALMAPTEVLAEQHATGVRRLLDGVTVPDPGNLFGDRPLRVALLTNRITGGDRRDVLAGLADGTVDIAIGTHALIQEGVQFHSLGVVVVDEQHRFGVEQRAALRAKGDGDVVPDVLVMTATPI
;
A
#
# COMPACT_ATOMS: atom_id res chain seq x y z
N THR A 1 -1.60 -19.63 8.87
CA THR A 1 -0.94 -20.88 8.46
C THR A 1 0.58 -20.75 8.47
N GLY A 2 1.28 -21.86 8.53
CA GLY A 2 2.74 -21.87 8.48
C GLY A 2 3.30 -21.27 7.18
N ALA A 3 2.61 -21.48 6.06
CA ALA A 3 3.01 -20.91 4.77
C ALA A 3 2.87 -19.40 4.76
N GLN A 4 1.78 -18.86 5.30
CA GLN A 4 1.58 -17.42 5.42
C GLN A 4 2.63 -16.78 6.32
N GLN A 5 2.93 -17.39 7.45
CA GLN A 5 3.95 -16.88 8.39
C GLN A 5 5.33 -16.86 7.74
N ARG A 6 5.70 -17.89 6.99
CA ARG A 6 6.97 -17.90 6.26
C ARG A 6 7.04 -16.82 5.21
N THR A 7 5.96 -16.63 4.44
CA THR A 7 5.88 -15.60 3.40
C THR A 7 6.00 -14.21 4.02
N ILE A 8 5.31 -13.96 5.12
CA ILE A 8 5.39 -12.69 5.83
C ILE A 8 6.84 -12.43 6.30
N ALA A 9 7.48 -13.43 6.91
CA ALA A 9 8.85 -13.31 7.39
C ALA A 9 9.84 -13.01 6.23
N GLU A 10 9.68 -13.68 5.09
CA GLU A 10 10.51 -13.42 3.91
C GLU A 10 10.31 -12.00 3.37
N ILE A 11 9.06 -11.54 3.29
CA ILE A 11 8.76 -10.18 2.83
C ILE A 11 9.32 -9.15 3.80
N GLU A 12 9.16 -9.35 5.10
CA GLU A 12 9.73 -8.45 6.11
C GLU A 12 11.25 -8.37 5.99
N ALA A 13 11.92 -9.49 5.75
CA ALA A 13 13.36 -9.51 5.54
C ALA A 13 13.76 -8.74 4.28
N ASP A 14 13.01 -8.90 3.17
CA ASP A 14 13.26 -8.17 1.93
C ASP A 14 13.02 -6.67 2.10
N LEU A 15 11.97 -6.27 2.81
CA LEU A 15 11.67 -4.86 3.08
C LEU A 15 12.75 -4.19 3.93
N ALA A 16 13.36 -4.94 4.83
CA ALA A 16 14.46 -4.46 5.65
C ALA A 16 15.81 -4.45 4.91
N GLY A 17 15.88 -5.06 3.72
CA GLY A 17 17.10 -5.18 2.93
C GLY A 17 17.48 -3.88 2.21
N PRO A 18 18.72 -3.79 1.72
CA PRO A 18 19.25 -2.58 1.06
C PRO A 18 18.73 -2.37 -0.36
N HIS A 19 18.10 -3.36 -0.98
CA HIS A 19 17.61 -3.30 -2.34
C HIS A 19 16.08 -3.29 -2.38
N PRO A 20 15.45 -2.58 -3.36
CA PRO A 20 14.02 -2.64 -3.54
C PRO A 20 13.54 -4.06 -3.80
N MET A 21 12.47 -4.44 -3.12
CA MET A 21 11.85 -5.75 -3.29
C MET A 21 10.99 -5.76 -4.55
N HIS A 22 11.11 -6.85 -5.30
CA HIS A 22 10.18 -7.22 -6.36
C HIS A 22 9.76 -8.65 -6.15
N ARG A 23 8.53 -8.87 -5.68
CA ARG A 23 8.08 -10.20 -5.27
C ARG A 23 6.69 -10.48 -5.80
N LEU A 24 6.50 -11.73 -6.24
CA LEU A 24 5.21 -12.25 -6.69
C LEU A 24 4.63 -13.14 -5.60
N LEU A 25 3.45 -12.81 -5.10
CA LEU A 25 2.71 -13.61 -4.14
C LEU A 25 1.64 -14.41 -4.88
N GLN A 26 1.79 -15.74 -4.89
CA GLN A 26 0.83 -16.66 -5.50
C GLN A 26 0.03 -17.38 -4.43
N GLY A 27 -1.24 -17.68 -4.74
CA GLY A 27 -2.10 -18.44 -3.85
C GLY A 27 -3.55 -18.37 -4.29
N ASP A 28 -4.39 -19.15 -3.64
CA ASP A 28 -5.82 -19.14 -3.91
C ASP A 28 -6.45 -17.79 -3.54
N VAL A 29 -7.53 -17.45 -4.24
CA VAL A 29 -8.33 -16.27 -3.94
C VAL A 29 -8.87 -16.36 -2.51
N GLY A 30 -8.64 -15.32 -1.71
CA GLY A 30 -9.19 -15.27 -0.38
C GLY A 30 -8.41 -14.37 0.58
N ALA A 31 -8.82 -14.42 1.86
CA ALA A 31 -8.33 -13.55 2.92
C ALA A 31 -6.83 -13.70 3.22
N GLY A 32 -6.23 -14.85 2.87
CA GLY A 32 -4.82 -15.11 3.16
C GLY A 32 -3.86 -14.15 2.44
N LYS A 33 -4.12 -13.85 1.17
CA LYS A 33 -3.30 -12.90 0.41
C LYS A 33 -3.45 -11.47 0.93
N THR A 34 -4.65 -11.08 1.30
CA THR A 34 -4.92 -9.77 1.89
C THR A 34 -4.14 -9.61 3.19
N LEU A 35 -4.11 -10.63 4.03
CA LEU A 35 -3.36 -10.59 5.28
C LEU A 35 -1.86 -10.37 5.05
N VAL A 36 -1.28 -11.06 4.07
CA VAL A 36 0.13 -10.87 3.70
C VAL A 36 0.38 -9.46 3.18
N ALA A 37 -0.51 -8.95 2.33
CA ALA A 37 -0.42 -7.59 1.81
C ALA A 37 -0.48 -6.55 2.94
N VAL A 38 -1.41 -6.71 3.86
CA VAL A 38 -1.54 -5.82 5.04
C VAL A 38 -0.28 -5.87 5.89
N SER A 39 0.28 -7.05 6.12
CA SER A 39 1.52 -7.19 6.88
C SER A 39 2.69 -6.45 6.21
N ALA A 40 2.81 -6.52 4.90
CA ALA A 40 3.85 -5.81 4.16
C ALA A 40 3.68 -4.28 4.28
N MET A 41 2.45 -3.79 4.11
CA MET A 41 2.16 -2.36 4.25
C MET A 41 2.39 -1.88 5.67
N LEU A 42 1.99 -2.66 6.68
CA LEU A 42 2.19 -2.30 8.08
C LEU A 42 3.68 -2.25 8.44
N THR A 43 4.48 -3.16 7.90
CA THR A 43 5.94 -3.12 8.08
C THR A 43 6.53 -1.82 7.54
N ALA A 44 6.09 -1.39 6.35
CA ALA A 44 6.52 -0.11 5.78
C ALA A 44 6.10 1.07 6.67
N VAL A 45 4.88 1.06 7.16
CA VAL A 45 4.38 2.13 8.07
C VAL A 45 5.17 2.18 9.36
N GLN A 46 5.48 1.04 9.95
CA GLN A 46 6.30 0.97 11.15
C GLN A 46 7.73 1.49 10.93
N GLY A 47 8.23 1.38 9.71
CA GLY A 47 9.51 1.95 9.30
C GLY A 47 9.46 3.43 8.93
N GLY A 48 8.33 4.11 9.10
CA GLY A 48 8.18 5.53 8.79
C GLY A 48 7.80 5.82 7.33
N HIS A 49 7.36 4.81 6.59
CA HIS A 49 6.96 4.94 5.19
C HIS A 49 5.46 4.76 5.01
N GLN A 50 4.99 4.93 3.79
CA GLN A 50 3.60 4.71 3.41
C GLN A 50 3.47 3.42 2.60
N GLY A 51 2.30 2.80 2.66
CA GLY A 51 1.94 1.67 1.82
C GLY A 51 0.83 2.03 0.85
N ALA A 52 0.79 1.33 -0.29
CA ALA A 52 -0.28 1.48 -1.28
C ALA A 52 -0.75 0.12 -1.77
N LEU A 53 -2.05 -0.01 -2.01
CA LEU A 53 -2.66 -1.20 -2.60
C LEU A 53 -3.44 -0.78 -3.84
N MET A 54 -3.05 -1.29 -4.99
CA MET A 54 -3.70 -1.01 -6.27
C MET A 54 -4.59 -2.17 -6.69
N ALA A 55 -5.84 -1.86 -6.99
CA ALA A 55 -6.83 -2.80 -7.50
C ALA A 55 -7.21 -2.47 -8.95
N PRO A 56 -7.68 -3.45 -9.74
CA PRO A 56 -8.01 -3.22 -11.14
C PRO A 56 -9.31 -2.45 -11.35
N THR A 57 -10.21 -2.45 -10.38
CA THR A 57 -11.51 -1.78 -10.46
C THR A 57 -11.80 -1.00 -9.18
N GLU A 58 -12.68 -0.01 -9.30
CA GLU A 58 -13.13 0.79 -8.15
C GLU A 58 -13.87 -0.05 -7.12
N VAL A 59 -14.66 -1.02 -7.55
CA VAL A 59 -15.38 -1.93 -6.65
C VAL A 59 -14.40 -2.76 -5.83
N LEU A 60 -13.39 -3.32 -6.45
CA LEU A 60 -12.36 -4.09 -5.74
C LEU A 60 -11.54 -3.20 -4.80
N ALA A 61 -11.22 -1.98 -5.22
CA ALA A 61 -10.54 -1.02 -4.34
C ALA A 61 -11.38 -0.72 -3.09
N GLU A 62 -12.67 -0.51 -3.24
CA GLU A 62 -13.59 -0.28 -2.12
C GLU A 62 -13.66 -1.49 -1.19
N GLN A 63 -13.73 -2.70 -1.75
CA GLN A 63 -13.72 -3.94 -0.97
C GLN A 63 -12.42 -4.11 -0.19
N HIS A 64 -11.29 -3.85 -0.81
CA HIS A 64 -9.99 -3.88 -0.14
C HIS A 64 -9.92 -2.83 0.97
N ALA A 65 -10.39 -1.62 0.72
CA ALA A 65 -10.39 -0.57 1.75
C ALA A 65 -11.20 -0.98 2.97
N THR A 66 -12.38 -1.55 2.77
CA THR A 66 -13.22 -2.05 3.87
C THR A 66 -12.51 -3.16 4.65
N GLY A 67 -11.92 -4.13 3.95
CA GLY A 67 -11.21 -5.24 4.59
C GLY A 67 -9.98 -4.79 5.36
N VAL A 68 -9.18 -3.91 4.77
CA VAL A 68 -7.96 -3.39 5.41
C VAL A 68 -8.30 -2.54 6.64
N ARG A 69 -9.29 -1.67 6.55
CA ARG A 69 -9.75 -0.88 7.70
C ARG A 69 -10.20 -1.77 8.85
N ARG A 70 -10.89 -2.86 8.54
CA ARG A 70 -11.33 -3.82 9.56
C ARG A 70 -10.14 -4.54 10.22
N LEU A 71 -9.17 -4.98 9.42
CA LEU A 71 -7.98 -5.64 9.94
C LEU A 71 -7.09 -4.72 10.78
N LEU A 72 -7.06 -3.44 10.47
CA LEU A 72 -6.21 -2.46 11.13
C LEU A 72 -6.96 -1.60 12.16
N ASP A 73 -8.19 -1.94 12.48
CA ASP A 73 -8.96 -1.24 13.51
C ASP A 73 -8.22 -1.30 14.85
N GLY A 74 -8.08 -0.16 15.48
CA GLY A 74 -7.35 -0.04 16.74
C GLY A 74 -5.83 0.03 16.64
N VAL A 75 -5.26 -0.09 15.44
CA VAL A 75 -3.82 0.07 15.25
C VAL A 75 -3.45 1.55 15.31
N THR A 76 -2.41 1.86 16.09
CA THR A 76 -1.88 3.22 16.21
C THR A 76 -0.47 3.31 15.65
N VAL A 77 -0.09 4.52 15.27
CA VAL A 77 1.25 4.83 14.77
C VAL A 77 1.82 6.00 15.55
N PRO A 78 3.17 6.09 15.67
CA PRO A 78 3.79 7.24 16.33
C PRO A 78 3.42 8.55 15.63
N ASP A 79 3.12 9.56 16.42
CA ASP A 79 2.82 10.91 15.92
C ASP A 79 3.72 11.91 16.64
N PRO A 80 4.79 12.37 16.00
CA PRO A 80 5.71 13.35 16.61
C PRO A 80 5.06 14.68 16.95
N GLY A 81 3.94 14.99 16.30
CA GLY A 81 3.18 16.22 16.60
C GLY A 81 2.20 16.08 17.75
N ASN A 82 2.05 14.89 18.32
CA ASN A 82 1.11 14.63 19.39
C ASN A 82 1.85 14.47 20.73
N LEU A 83 1.44 15.24 21.70
CA LEU A 83 2.03 15.21 23.04
C LEU A 83 1.92 13.81 23.69
N PHE A 84 0.93 13.03 23.29
CA PHE A 84 0.70 11.66 23.80
C PHE A 84 1.34 10.56 22.94
N GLY A 85 2.02 10.93 21.86
CA GLY A 85 2.90 10.05 21.11
C GLY A 85 2.28 9.26 19.97
N ASP A 86 0.99 8.88 20.04
CA ASP A 86 0.39 7.98 19.07
C ASP A 86 -0.90 8.57 18.47
N ARG A 87 -1.17 8.20 17.23
CA ARG A 87 -2.42 8.49 16.54
C ARG A 87 -2.97 7.23 15.85
N PRO A 88 -4.27 7.18 15.54
CA PRO A 88 -4.80 6.07 14.76
C PRO A 88 -4.14 6.01 13.38
N LEU A 89 -3.86 4.78 12.93
CA LEU A 89 -3.40 4.55 11.56
C LEU A 89 -4.51 4.97 10.58
N ARG A 90 -4.14 5.69 9.54
CA ARG A 90 -5.10 6.22 8.55
C ARG A 90 -5.00 5.48 7.23
N VAL A 91 -6.14 4.94 6.80
CA VAL A 91 -6.32 4.30 5.50
C VAL A 91 -7.22 5.20 4.65
N ALA A 92 -6.77 5.54 3.46
CA ALA A 92 -7.53 6.36 2.52
C ALA A 92 -7.82 5.60 1.23
N LEU A 93 -8.97 5.87 0.64
CA LEU A 93 -9.38 5.34 -0.66
C LEU A 93 -9.21 6.44 -1.72
N LEU A 94 -8.54 6.13 -2.82
CA LEU A 94 -8.40 7.05 -3.94
C LEU A 94 -8.76 6.34 -5.25
N THR A 95 -9.91 6.69 -5.80
CA THR A 95 -10.40 6.25 -7.10
C THR A 95 -10.92 7.46 -7.85
N ASN A 96 -11.32 7.28 -9.11
CA ASN A 96 -11.91 8.36 -9.88
C ASN A 96 -13.29 8.81 -9.36
N ARG A 97 -13.91 8.02 -8.49
CA ARG A 97 -15.16 8.39 -7.81
C ARG A 97 -14.95 9.34 -6.64
N ILE A 98 -13.75 9.43 -6.12
CA ILE A 98 -13.41 10.37 -5.05
C ILE A 98 -13.10 11.71 -5.69
N THR A 99 -13.91 12.71 -5.41
CA THR A 99 -13.84 14.03 -6.05
C THR A 99 -13.95 15.18 -5.05
N GLY A 100 -13.74 16.39 -5.52
CA GLY A 100 -13.95 17.60 -4.72
C GLY A 100 -13.05 17.69 -3.50
N GLY A 101 -13.63 18.07 -2.37
CA GLY A 101 -12.94 18.22 -1.09
C GLY A 101 -12.36 16.93 -0.56
N ASP A 102 -13.07 15.81 -0.72
CA ASP A 102 -12.59 14.49 -0.29
C ASP A 102 -11.30 14.11 -1.03
N ARG A 103 -11.27 14.35 -2.34
CA ARG A 103 -10.07 14.11 -3.13
C ARG A 103 -8.90 14.98 -2.68
N ARG A 104 -9.15 16.26 -2.45
CA ARG A 104 -8.11 17.19 -1.97
C ARG A 104 -7.55 16.76 -0.63
N ASP A 105 -8.40 16.30 0.29
CA ASP A 105 -7.99 15.85 1.61
C ASP A 105 -7.11 14.59 1.51
N VAL A 106 -7.48 13.64 0.66
CA VAL A 106 -6.68 12.44 0.42
C VAL A 106 -5.32 12.80 -0.18
N LEU A 107 -5.30 13.63 -1.20
CA LEU A 107 -4.05 14.04 -1.86
C LEU A 107 -3.13 14.79 -0.90
N ALA A 108 -3.67 15.69 -0.08
CA ALA A 108 -2.90 16.40 0.93
C ALA A 108 -2.33 15.44 1.98
N GLY A 109 -3.12 14.47 2.44
CA GLY A 109 -2.68 13.48 3.42
C GLY A 109 -1.61 12.53 2.89
N LEU A 110 -1.66 12.20 1.59
CA LEU A 110 -0.60 11.42 0.95
C LEU A 110 0.70 12.21 0.85
N ALA A 111 0.61 13.48 0.49
CA ALA A 111 1.78 14.34 0.32
C ALA A 111 2.46 14.69 1.64
N ASP A 112 1.71 14.87 2.72
CA ASP A 112 2.26 15.24 4.03
C ASP A 112 2.56 14.06 4.96
N GLY A 113 2.16 12.85 4.57
CA GLY A 113 2.41 11.64 5.35
C GLY A 113 1.36 11.33 6.43
N THR A 114 0.28 12.09 6.52
CA THR A 114 -0.80 11.81 7.48
C THR A 114 -1.68 10.65 7.07
N VAL A 115 -1.70 10.27 5.80
CA VAL A 115 -2.28 9.02 5.31
C VAL A 115 -1.18 7.97 5.28
N ASP A 116 -1.37 6.88 5.97
CA ASP A 116 -0.38 5.80 6.10
C ASP A 116 -0.51 4.75 5.01
N ILE A 117 -1.75 4.41 4.65
CA ILE A 117 -2.05 3.41 3.63
C ILE A 117 -3.06 3.98 2.65
N ALA A 118 -2.72 3.94 1.37
CA ALA A 118 -3.61 4.34 0.28
C ALA A 118 -4.09 3.10 -0.46
N ILE A 119 -5.39 3.01 -0.67
CA ILE A 119 -6.00 1.94 -1.46
C ILE A 119 -6.74 2.58 -2.61
N GLY A 120 -6.51 2.09 -3.81
CA GLY A 120 -7.15 2.67 -4.97
C GLY A 120 -6.90 1.90 -6.25
N THR A 121 -7.18 2.58 -7.35
CA THR A 121 -6.98 2.10 -8.70
C THR A 121 -5.76 2.77 -9.31
N HIS A 122 -5.69 2.83 -10.63
CA HIS A 122 -4.69 3.63 -11.36
C HIS A 122 -4.62 5.09 -10.89
N ALA A 123 -5.68 5.58 -10.24
CA ALA A 123 -5.67 6.94 -9.71
C ALA A 123 -4.48 7.20 -8.78
N LEU A 124 -3.96 6.16 -8.12
CA LEU A 124 -2.82 6.28 -7.22
C LEU A 124 -1.51 6.65 -7.92
N ILE A 125 -1.35 6.30 -9.18
CA ILE A 125 -0.11 6.55 -9.93
C ILE A 125 -0.24 7.64 -10.99
N GLN A 126 -1.37 8.35 -11.01
CA GLN A 126 -1.56 9.50 -11.92
C GLN A 126 -0.67 10.68 -11.51
N GLU A 127 -0.40 11.53 -12.48
CA GLU A 127 0.29 12.80 -12.20
C GLU A 127 -0.52 13.62 -11.20
N GLY A 128 0.17 14.36 -10.35
CA GLY A 128 -0.45 15.16 -9.30
C GLY A 128 -0.69 14.42 -7.99
N VAL A 129 -0.53 13.10 -7.98
CA VAL A 129 -0.54 12.32 -6.74
C VAL A 129 0.89 12.18 -6.25
N GLN A 130 1.17 12.72 -5.07
CA GLN A 130 2.49 12.65 -4.46
C GLN A 130 2.40 11.96 -3.11
N PHE A 131 3.39 11.12 -2.82
CA PHE A 131 3.54 10.47 -1.52
C PHE A 131 4.67 11.12 -0.75
N HIS A 132 4.51 11.23 0.55
CA HIS A 132 5.57 11.73 1.42
C HIS A 132 6.76 10.77 1.44
N SER A 133 6.51 9.48 1.62
CA SER A 133 7.54 8.44 1.60
C SER A 133 6.90 7.08 1.31
N LEU A 134 6.73 6.76 0.04
CA LEU A 134 6.12 5.49 -0.37
C LEU A 134 7.15 4.37 -0.24
N GLY A 135 6.89 3.40 0.65
CA GLY A 135 7.80 2.29 0.92
C GLY A 135 7.43 0.99 0.21
N VAL A 136 6.15 0.70 0.08
CA VAL A 136 5.67 -0.54 -0.56
C VAL A 136 4.40 -0.30 -1.36
N VAL A 137 4.32 -0.96 -2.51
CA VAL A 137 3.11 -1.01 -3.32
C VAL A 137 2.72 -2.46 -3.51
N VAL A 138 1.46 -2.77 -3.17
CA VAL A 138 0.87 -4.07 -3.44
C VAL A 138 -0.03 -3.93 -4.67
N VAL A 139 0.19 -4.76 -5.68
CA VAL A 139 -0.59 -4.75 -6.92
C VAL A 139 -1.45 -6.00 -6.98
N ASP A 140 -2.78 -5.81 -7.08
CA ASP A 140 -3.70 -6.92 -7.27
C ASP A 140 -3.49 -7.51 -8.67
N GLU A 141 -3.48 -8.82 -8.76
CA GLU A 141 -3.08 -9.63 -9.93
C GLU A 141 -3.82 -9.33 -11.23
N GLN A 142 -5.09 -8.93 -11.12
CA GLN A 142 -5.92 -8.66 -12.29
C GLN A 142 -5.55 -7.36 -12.97
N HIS A 143 -4.67 -6.61 -12.33
CA HIS A 143 -4.19 -5.35 -12.87
C HIS A 143 -3.03 -5.61 -13.82
N ARG A 144 -3.17 -5.13 -15.06
CA ARG A 144 -2.06 -5.18 -16.02
C ARG A 144 -1.01 -4.17 -15.60
N PHE A 145 0.04 -4.67 -15.00
CA PHE A 145 1.13 -3.85 -14.49
C PHE A 145 2.29 -3.89 -15.48
N GLY A 146 2.29 -2.93 -16.40
CA GLY A 146 3.29 -2.83 -17.45
C GLY A 146 4.46 -1.91 -17.11
N VAL A 147 5.30 -1.67 -18.11
CA VAL A 147 6.50 -0.83 -17.99
C VAL A 147 6.16 0.59 -17.58
N GLU A 148 5.10 1.16 -18.16
CA GLU A 148 4.66 2.54 -17.87
C GLU A 148 4.22 2.69 -16.41
N GLN A 149 3.46 1.73 -15.90
CA GLN A 149 3.03 1.73 -14.52
C GLN A 149 4.19 1.59 -13.54
N ARG A 150 5.17 0.76 -13.88
CA ARG A 150 6.40 0.61 -13.09
C ARG A 150 7.20 1.90 -13.04
N ALA A 151 7.32 2.59 -14.19
CA ALA A 151 7.99 3.89 -14.27
C ALA A 151 7.27 4.94 -13.43
N ALA A 152 5.93 4.98 -13.50
CA ALA A 152 5.12 5.88 -12.69
C ALA A 152 5.30 5.63 -11.20
N LEU A 153 5.35 4.36 -10.77
CA LEU A 153 5.60 4.02 -9.37
C LEU A 153 6.98 4.43 -8.89
N ARG A 154 8.01 4.25 -9.72
CA ARG A 154 9.36 4.71 -9.38
C ARG A 154 9.40 6.22 -9.16
N ALA A 155 8.65 6.97 -9.96
CA ALA A 155 8.55 8.42 -9.82
C ALA A 155 7.83 8.85 -8.53
N LYS A 156 7.05 7.96 -7.90
CA LYS A 156 6.38 8.23 -6.62
C LYS A 156 7.30 8.02 -5.42
N GLY A 157 8.46 7.39 -5.59
CA GLY A 157 9.45 7.27 -4.54
C GLY A 157 10.05 8.62 -4.16
N ASP A 158 10.62 8.70 -2.98
CA ASP A 158 11.29 9.91 -2.48
C ASP A 158 12.76 9.92 -2.93
N GLY A 159 13.06 10.74 -3.92
CA GLY A 159 14.43 10.87 -4.45
C GLY A 159 14.92 9.56 -5.07
N ASP A 160 16.02 9.01 -4.53
CA ASP A 160 16.61 7.76 -4.99
C ASP A 160 15.94 6.52 -4.38
N VAL A 161 14.97 6.71 -3.49
CA VAL A 161 14.26 5.60 -2.85
C VAL A 161 13.17 5.09 -3.77
N VAL A 162 13.31 3.85 -4.21
CA VAL A 162 12.32 3.15 -5.04
C VAL A 162 11.43 2.31 -4.12
N PRO A 163 10.09 2.42 -4.22
CA PRO A 163 9.21 1.59 -3.40
C PRO A 163 9.35 0.12 -3.75
N ASP A 164 9.21 -0.74 -2.74
CA ASP A 164 9.12 -2.17 -2.93
C ASP A 164 7.78 -2.52 -3.60
N VAL A 165 7.78 -3.53 -4.45
CA VAL A 165 6.58 -3.95 -5.18
C VAL A 165 6.26 -5.41 -4.87
N LEU A 166 5.03 -5.65 -4.45
CA LEU A 166 4.47 -6.97 -4.21
C LEU A 166 3.29 -7.19 -5.14
N VAL A 167 3.40 -8.13 -6.06
CA VAL A 167 2.31 -8.48 -6.97
C VAL A 167 1.61 -9.73 -6.45
N MET A 168 0.30 -9.63 -6.22
CA MET A 168 -0.54 -10.75 -5.80
C MET A 168 -1.17 -11.41 -7.03
N THR A 169 -1.16 -12.73 -7.09
CA THR A 169 -1.84 -13.47 -8.17
C THR A 169 -2.50 -14.74 -7.65
N ALA A 170 -3.70 -15.05 -8.17
CA ALA A 170 -4.42 -16.28 -7.85
C ALA A 170 -3.96 -17.47 -8.65
N THR A 171 -3.41 -17.25 -9.85
CA THR A 171 -3.01 -18.32 -10.75
C THR A 171 -1.52 -18.24 -11.07
N PRO A 172 -0.84 -19.40 -11.19
CA PRO A 172 0.53 -19.40 -11.69
C PRO A 172 0.59 -18.78 -13.08
N ILE A 173 1.56 -17.95 -13.27
CA ILE A 173 1.82 -17.31 -14.57
C ILE A 173 2.67 -18.28 -15.40
#